data_5b45f7e26e1c7b7f2496923f4b644166
#
_entry.id   5b45f7e26e1c7b7f2496923f4b644166
#
_cell.length_a   1.000
_cell.length_b   1.000
_cell.length_c   1.000
_cell.angle_alpha   90.00
_cell.angle_beta   90.00
_cell.angle_gamma   90.00
#
_symmetry.space_group_name_H-M   'P 1'
#
loop_
_entity.id
_entity.type
_entity.pdbx_description
1 polymer ?
#
loop_
_entity_poly.entity_id
_entity_poly.type
_entity_poly.pdbx_seq_one_letter_code
_entity_poly.pdbx_strand_id
1 'polypeptide(L)'
;MRFGLGEAVLGLALALAPGLGSAQTLTLYNAQHEQVVGMLTAMFTRQTGIKVLVHTGEGPDIAAQILQEGADSPADLFFTENSPELILLDEKGLLAPVDPATLANVPAKYSAADGDWLGVLARENVLDFNASMISETALPASLMDLARPDWAGKVGIAPSDADFLPLVSAVIRTQGKPAALAWLNGLKANAKIYEDDESVVAAVARGDVAVGVVNNYYWARLEADLGPRKIDSALYHFKHGDIGGLINVSGAAVLKSSKNQAAAQKFLAFLVSHQAQVALGESEIDFEYPLAPGVAPNKRLAPFSALQPPAISVSKLGDDQDAGALLQQAGLI
;
A
#
# COMPACT_ATOMS: atom_id res chain seq x y z
N MET A 1 70.01 -12.85 60.44
CA MET A 1 69.61 -12.15 59.22
C MET A 1 68.72 -13.06 58.42
N ARG A 2 67.42 -12.78 58.36
CA ARG A 2 66.43 -13.53 57.59
C ARG A 2 65.86 -12.56 56.55
N PHE A 3 66.06 -12.82 55.27
CA PHE A 3 65.45 -12.09 54.15
C PHE A 3 64.15 -12.78 53.80
N GLY A 4 63.00 -12.01 53.87
CA GLY A 4 61.70 -12.45 53.39
C GLY A 4 61.59 -12.13 51.90
N LEU A 5 61.18 -13.11 51.14
CA LEU A 5 60.71 -12.94 49.74
C LEU A 5 59.31 -12.52 49.75
N GLY A 6 59.03 -11.37 49.18
CA GLY A 6 57.62 -10.93 48.86
C GLY A 6 57.19 -11.48 47.53
N GLU A 7 56.08 -12.25 47.49
CA GLU A 7 55.43 -12.69 46.26
C GLU A 7 54.57 -11.57 45.73
N ALA A 8 54.85 -11.12 44.53
CA ALA A 8 54.01 -10.19 43.77
C ALA A 8 52.97 -10.99 42.98
N VAL A 9 51.72 -10.90 43.40
CA VAL A 9 50.58 -11.44 42.65
C VAL A 9 50.23 -10.48 41.49
N LEU A 10 50.55 -10.90 40.28
CA LEU A 10 50.15 -10.18 39.06
C LEU A 10 48.72 -10.50 38.72
N GLY A 11 47.80 -9.58 39.02
CA GLY A 11 46.39 -9.68 38.63
C GLY A 11 46.19 -9.44 37.17
N LEU A 12 45.87 -10.51 36.41
CA LEU A 12 45.50 -10.44 35.00
C LEU A 12 44.08 -9.90 34.86
N ALA A 13 43.93 -8.60 34.54
CA ALA A 13 42.64 -8.02 34.19
C ALA A 13 42.23 -8.51 32.79
N LEU A 14 41.29 -9.46 32.70
CA LEU A 14 40.62 -9.82 31.47
C LEU A 14 39.73 -8.63 31.03
N ALA A 15 40.17 -7.85 30.05
CA ALA A 15 39.33 -6.89 29.36
C ALA A 15 38.33 -7.68 28.50
N LEU A 16 37.04 -7.71 28.93
CA LEU A 16 35.96 -8.13 28.06
C LEU A 16 35.90 -7.15 26.90
N ALA A 17 36.40 -7.55 25.74
CA ALA A 17 36.14 -6.87 24.48
C ALA A 17 34.62 -6.92 24.24
N PRO A 18 33.95 -5.81 23.90
CA PRO A 18 32.58 -5.87 23.47
C PRO A 18 32.52 -6.76 22.24
N GLY A 19 31.80 -7.89 22.33
CA GLY A 19 31.60 -8.78 21.21
C GLY A 19 31.05 -7.95 20.04
N LEU A 20 31.71 -8.07 18.88
CA LEU A 20 31.14 -7.62 17.61
C LEU A 20 29.83 -8.38 17.39
N GLY A 21 28.75 -7.83 17.89
CA GLY A 21 27.42 -8.36 17.61
C GLY A 21 27.29 -8.45 16.10
N SER A 22 27.01 -9.64 15.56
CA SER A 22 26.68 -9.80 14.16
C SER A 22 25.60 -8.78 13.83
N ALA A 23 25.81 -7.98 12.77
CA ALA A 23 24.84 -6.99 12.36
C ALA A 23 23.49 -7.72 12.16
N GLN A 24 22.51 -7.34 12.95
CA GLN A 24 21.17 -7.96 12.90
C GLN A 24 20.61 -7.74 11.51
N THR A 25 20.03 -8.78 10.92
CA THR A 25 19.45 -8.74 9.57
C THR A 25 17.98 -9.12 9.65
N LEU A 26 17.13 -8.35 8.98
CA LEU A 26 15.71 -8.64 8.78
C LEU A 26 15.47 -9.14 7.36
N THR A 27 14.54 -10.06 7.19
CA THR A 27 14.01 -10.48 5.90
C THR A 27 12.63 -9.85 5.70
N LEU A 28 12.52 -8.99 4.68
CA LEU A 28 11.28 -8.32 4.29
C LEU A 28 10.73 -8.98 3.03
N TYR A 29 9.53 -9.56 3.13
CA TYR A 29 8.73 -9.92 1.98
C TYR A 29 7.98 -8.68 1.52
N ASN A 30 8.23 -8.29 0.28
CA ASN A 30 7.81 -7.00 -0.27
C ASN A 30 6.90 -7.16 -1.47
N ALA A 31 5.75 -6.50 -1.40
CA ALA A 31 4.83 -6.28 -2.50
C ALA A 31 4.43 -4.80 -2.59
N GLN A 32 5.32 -3.90 -2.16
CA GLN A 32 5.25 -2.46 -2.37
C GLN A 32 6.31 -2.08 -3.40
N HIS A 33 6.17 -0.92 -4.05
CA HIS A 33 7.10 -0.41 -5.05
C HIS A 33 8.56 -0.50 -4.61
N GLU A 34 9.41 -1.14 -5.42
CA GLU A 34 10.80 -1.43 -5.05
C GLU A 34 11.61 -0.17 -4.74
N GLN A 35 11.35 0.93 -5.45
CA GLN A 35 12.05 2.19 -5.26
C GLN A 35 11.75 2.80 -3.89
N VAL A 36 10.50 2.74 -3.46
CA VAL A 36 10.03 3.19 -2.13
C VAL A 36 10.71 2.36 -1.04
N VAL A 37 10.65 1.04 -1.18
CA VAL A 37 11.23 0.11 -0.22
C VAL A 37 12.75 0.23 -0.17
N GLY A 38 13.40 0.41 -1.31
CA GLY A 38 14.84 0.67 -1.40
C GLY A 38 15.26 1.94 -0.64
N MET A 39 14.51 3.02 -0.79
CA MET A 39 14.72 4.27 -0.04
C MET A 39 14.55 4.05 1.47
N LEU A 40 13.45 3.45 1.89
CA LEU A 40 13.10 3.24 3.30
C LEU A 40 14.10 2.32 4.00
N THR A 41 14.45 1.18 3.39
CA THR A 41 15.39 0.21 3.95
C THR A 41 16.82 0.78 4.05
N ALA A 42 17.25 1.60 3.09
CA ALA A 42 18.52 2.32 3.16
C ALA A 42 18.52 3.35 4.29
N MET A 43 17.42 4.10 4.50
CA MET A 43 17.28 5.04 5.61
C MET A 43 17.32 4.32 6.96
N PHE A 44 16.55 3.25 7.11
CA PHE A 44 16.50 2.43 8.32
C PHE A 44 17.87 1.84 8.68
N THR A 45 18.56 1.26 7.68
CA THR A 45 19.89 0.68 7.89
C THR A 45 20.91 1.74 8.33
N ARG A 46 20.88 2.94 7.72
CA ARG A 46 21.76 4.05 8.15
C ARG A 46 21.49 4.48 9.58
N GLN A 47 20.23 4.48 10.01
CA GLN A 47 19.82 4.93 11.33
C GLN A 47 20.13 3.90 12.44
N THR A 48 19.97 2.62 12.14
CA THR A 48 19.96 1.55 13.16
C THR A 48 21.14 0.58 13.07
N GLY A 49 21.82 0.51 11.92
CA GLY A 49 22.80 -0.53 11.62
C GLY A 49 22.18 -1.89 11.28
N ILE A 50 20.84 -2.05 11.35
CA ILE A 50 20.14 -3.29 11.01
C ILE A 50 20.00 -3.36 9.50
N LYS A 51 20.45 -4.47 8.88
CA LYS A 51 20.27 -4.72 7.45
C LYS A 51 18.87 -5.26 7.17
N VAL A 52 18.33 -4.93 5.99
CA VAL A 52 17.06 -5.49 5.51
C VAL A 52 17.33 -6.18 4.17
N LEU A 53 17.08 -7.48 4.12
CA LEU A 53 17.08 -8.26 2.88
C LEU A 53 15.66 -8.25 2.35
N VAL A 54 15.49 -7.79 1.12
CA VAL A 54 14.19 -7.65 0.48
C VAL A 54 13.99 -8.79 -0.51
N HIS A 55 12.83 -9.45 -0.42
CA HIS A 55 12.33 -10.42 -1.39
C HIS A 55 11.04 -9.85 -2.00
N THR A 56 11.09 -9.43 -3.25
CA THR A 56 9.98 -8.74 -3.94
C THR A 56 9.18 -9.73 -4.79
N GLY A 57 7.87 -9.54 -4.83
CA GLY A 57 6.91 -10.24 -5.67
C GLY A 57 5.55 -9.55 -5.63
N GLU A 58 4.59 -10.08 -6.41
CA GLU A 58 3.22 -9.59 -6.40
C GLU A 58 2.51 -9.88 -5.07
N GLY A 59 1.64 -8.98 -4.63
CA GLY A 59 0.96 -9.06 -3.33
C GLY A 59 0.27 -10.41 -3.07
N PRO A 60 -0.62 -10.87 -3.96
CA PRO A 60 -1.28 -12.17 -3.81
C PRO A 60 -0.31 -13.35 -3.77
N ASP A 61 0.77 -13.32 -4.56
CA ASP A 61 1.76 -14.40 -4.61
C ASP A 61 2.58 -14.46 -3.33
N ILE A 62 3.05 -13.32 -2.82
CA ILE A 62 3.77 -13.23 -1.54
C ILE A 62 2.86 -13.65 -0.38
N ALA A 63 1.61 -13.22 -0.35
CA ALA A 63 0.66 -13.65 0.67
C ALA A 63 0.42 -15.17 0.62
N ALA A 64 0.26 -15.76 -0.58
CA ALA A 64 0.13 -17.20 -0.76
C ALA A 64 1.40 -17.95 -0.32
N GLN A 65 2.58 -17.42 -0.60
CA GLN A 65 3.85 -17.97 -0.14
C GLN A 65 3.92 -17.99 1.40
N ILE A 66 3.60 -16.86 2.07
CA ILE A 66 3.56 -16.78 3.54
C ILE A 66 2.56 -17.79 4.12
N LEU A 67 1.39 -17.94 3.51
CA LEU A 67 0.40 -18.94 3.93
C LEU A 67 0.95 -20.36 3.82
N GLN A 68 1.67 -20.67 2.75
CA GLN A 68 2.26 -22.00 2.54
C GLN A 68 3.41 -22.27 3.52
N GLU A 69 4.25 -21.28 3.78
CA GLU A 69 5.38 -21.37 4.71
C GLU A 69 4.91 -21.44 6.18
N GLY A 70 3.83 -20.76 6.52
CA GLY A 70 3.23 -20.77 7.86
C GLY A 70 4.21 -20.41 8.97
N ALA A 71 4.34 -21.29 9.97
CA ALA A 71 5.24 -21.08 11.12
C ALA A 71 6.74 -21.21 10.76
N ASP A 72 7.06 -21.77 9.61
CA ASP A 72 8.42 -21.94 9.12
C ASP A 72 8.87 -20.82 8.17
N SER A 73 8.04 -19.79 7.96
CA SER A 73 8.41 -18.68 7.09
C SER A 73 9.72 -18.01 7.56
N PRO A 74 10.67 -17.81 6.65
CA PRO A 74 11.93 -17.11 6.94
C PRO A 74 11.74 -15.58 7.00
N ALA A 75 10.58 -15.07 6.60
CA ALA A 75 10.32 -13.65 6.62
C ALA A 75 10.08 -13.13 8.03
N ASP A 76 10.60 -11.94 8.32
CA ASP A 76 10.33 -11.21 9.55
C ASP A 76 9.15 -10.25 9.37
N LEU A 77 9.00 -9.70 8.17
CA LEU A 77 8.08 -8.63 7.83
C LEU A 77 7.41 -8.90 6.49
N PHE A 78 6.18 -8.44 6.36
CA PHE A 78 5.48 -8.28 5.09
C PHE A 78 5.09 -6.82 4.89
N PHE A 79 5.36 -6.25 3.71
CA PHE A 79 4.95 -4.92 3.31
C PHE A 79 4.32 -4.99 1.92
N THR A 80 3.09 -4.55 1.79
CA THR A 80 2.30 -4.65 0.55
C THR A 80 1.60 -3.34 0.23
N GLU A 81 1.26 -3.15 -1.04
CA GLU A 81 0.46 -2.01 -1.50
C GLU A 81 -0.99 -2.10 -1.06
N ASN A 82 -1.53 -3.31 -0.90
CA ASN A 82 -2.95 -3.55 -0.71
C ASN A 82 -3.26 -4.14 0.66
N SER A 83 -4.30 -3.62 1.34
CA SER A 83 -4.72 -4.12 2.65
C SER A 83 -5.35 -5.53 2.64
N PRO A 84 -6.00 -6.02 1.57
CA PRO A 84 -6.58 -7.37 1.55
C PRO A 84 -5.60 -8.51 1.82
N GLU A 85 -4.35 -8.41 1.37
CA GLU A 85 -3.32 -9.43 1.66
C GLU A 85 -2.99 -9.47 3.15
N LEU A 86 -2.95 -8.30 3.80
CA LEU A 86 -2.74 -8.22 5.25
C LEU A 86 -3.94 -8.79 6.00
N ILE A 87 -5.17 -8.48 5.57
CA ILE A 87 -6.40 -9.02 6.15
C ILE A 87 -6.42 -10.55 6.04
N LEU A 88 -6.05 -11.10 4.87
CA LEU A 88 -5.95 -12.55 4.67
C LEU A 88 -5.00 -13.21 5.67
N LEU A 89 -3.78 -12.66 5.83
CA LEU A 89 -2.78 -13.21 6.75
C LEU A 89 -3.19 -13.05 8.21
N ASP A 90 -3.86 -11.95 8.55
CA ASP A 90 -4.41 -11.67 9.86
C ASP A 90 -5.51 -12.67 10.24
N GLU A 91 -6.50 -12.90 9.38
CA GLU A 91 -7.56 -13.90 9.56
C GLU A 91 -7.01 -15.33 9.74
N LYS A 92 -5.83 -15.63 9.17
CA LYS A 92 -5.12 -16.91 9.38
C LYS A 92 -4.26 -16.92 10.65
N GLY A 93 -4.21 -15.80 11.38
CA GLY A 93 -3.46 -15.68 12.62
C GLY A 93 -1.94 -15.73 12.44
N LEU A 94 -1.42 -15.30 11.29
CA LEU A 94 0.02 -15.35 10.95
C LEU A 94 0.75 -14.05 11.32
N LEU A 95 0.03 -12.98 11.67
CA LEU A 95 0.60 -11.69 12.02
C LEU A 95 0.77 -11.53 13.53
N ALA A 96 1.83 -10.87 13.96
CA ALA A 96 2.09 -10.53 15.36
C ALA A 96 1.53 -9.15 15.68
N PRO A 97 1.03 -8.92 16.91
CA PRO A 97 0.57 -7.60 17.33
C PRO A 97 1.64 -6.52 17.14
N VAL A 98 1.24 -5.40 16.58
CA VAL A 98 2.08 -4.20 16.44
C VAL A 98 2.14 -3.48 17.79
N ASP A 99 3.31 -2.92 18.14
CA ASP A 99 3.46 -2.14 19.36
C ASP A 99 2.42 -0.99 19.40
N PRO A 100 1.65 -0.84 20.50
CA PRO A 100 0.61 0.18 20.59
C PRO A 100 1.12 1.62 20.39
N ALA A 101 2.37 1.90 20.78
CA ALA A 101 3.01 3.20 20.54
C ALA A 101 3.28 3.44 19.04
N THR A 102 3.52 2.40 18.26
CA THR A 102 3.66 2.48 16.80
C THR A 102 2.32 2.70 16.14
N LEU A 103 1.28 1.94 16.50
CA LEU A 103 -0.09 2.11 16.02
C LEU A 103 -0.64 3.52 16.25
N ALA A 104 -0.29 4.15 17.38
CA ALA A 104 -0.74 5.51 17.70
C ALA A 104 -0.26 6.60 16.72
N ASN A 105 0.72 6.28 15.86
CA ASN A 105 1.21 7.21 14.84
C ASN A 105 0.40 7.18 13.54
N VAL A 106 -0.62 6.34 13.45
CA VAL A 106 -1.49 6.22 12.26
C VAL A 106 -2.95 6.30 12.68
N PRO A 107 -3.83 6.99 11.93
CA PRO A 107 -5.25 6.98 12.23
C PRO A 107 -5.82 5.56 12.21
N ALA A 108 -6.51 5.15 13.27
CA ALA A 108 -6.95 3.77 13.52
C ALA A 108 -7.76 3.15 12.36
N LYS A 109 -8.50 3.96 11.58
CA LYS A 109 -9.29 3.48 10.42
C LYS A 109 -8.44 2.94 9.26
N TYR A 110 -7.12 3.17 9.28
CA TYR A 110 -6.15 2.75 8.26
C TYR A 110 -5.23 1.62 8.73
N SER A 111 -5.59 0.93 9.80
CA SER A 111 -4.86 -0.21 10.35
C SER A 111 -5.83 -1.34 10.70
N ALA A 112 -5.32 -2.50 11.06
CA ALA A 112 -6.11 -3.60 11.60
C ALA A 112 -6.91 -3.15 12.82
N ALA A 113 -8.13 -3.65 12.96
CA ALA A 113 -8.99 -3.31 14.11
C ALA A 113 -8.46 -3.90 15.42
N ASP A 114 -7.78 -5.03 15.36
CA ASP A 114 -7.13 -5.73 16.47
C ASP A 114 -5.67 -5.33 16.68
N GLY A 115 -5.08 -4.64 15.69
CA GLY A 115 -3.73 -4.09 15.78
C GLY A 115 -2.62 -5.00 15.27
N ASP A 116 -2.92 -6.02 14.47
CA ASP A 116 -1.91 -6.98 13.97
C ASP A 116 -1.18 -6.49 12.71
N TRP A 117 -1.65 -5.42 12.08
CA TRP A 117 -0.95 -4.71 11.00
C TRP A 117 -1.27 -3.20 11.00
N LEU A 118 -0.45 -2.39 10.36
CA LEU A 118 -0.64 -0.95 10.25
C LEU A 118 -0.54 -0.46 8.79
N GLY A 119 -1.29 0.60 8.49
CA GLY A 119 -1.13 1.35 7.25
C GLY A 119 0.11 2.24 7.31
N VAL A 120 0.78 2.39 6.18
CA VAL A 120 1.99 3.21 6.02
C VAL A 120 1.73 4.40 5.12
N LEU A 121 1.11 4.12 3.97
CA LEU A 121 0.72 5.09 2.96
C LEU A 121 -0.74 4.85 2.56
N ALA A 122 -1.38 5.85 2.00
CA ALA A 122 -2.74 5.72 1.46
C ALA A 122 -2.80 6.17 0.01
N ARG A 123 -3.76 5.62 -0.73
CA ARG A 123 -4.11 6.03 -2.08
C ARG A 123 -5.61 6.10 -2.25
N GLU A 124 -6.04 6.90 -3.20
CA GLU A 124 -7.45 7.10 -3.51
C GLU A 124 -7.76 6.56 -4.90
N ASN A 125 -8.85 5.80 -5.02
CA ASN A 125 -9.45 5.56 -6.33
C ASN A 125 -10.04 6.86 -6.85
N VAL A 126 -9.81 7.14 -8.13
CA VAL A 126 -10.21 8.37 -8.81
C VAL A 126 -10.68 8.06 -10.23
N LEU A 127 -11.27 9.06 -10.90
CA LEU A 127 -11.28 9.06 -12.37
C LEU A 127 -10.14 9.94 -12.87
N ASP A 128 -9.26 9.38 -13.70
CA ASP A 128 -8.49 10.17 -14.64
C ASP A 128 -9.39 10.51 -15.81
N PHE A 129 -9.47 11.78 -16.24
CA PHE A 129 -10.31 12.21 -17.35
C PHE A 129 -9.56 13.11 -18.32
N ASN A 130 -9.79 12.90 -19.62
CA ASN A 130 -9.23 13.74 -20.66
C ASN A 130 -10.09 14.99 -20.83
N ALA A 131 -9.54 16.15 -20.47
CA ALA A 131 -10.25 17.44 -20.48
C ALA A 131 -10.62 17.93 -21.89
N SER A 132 -9.97 17.40 -22.94
CA SER A 132 -10.30 17.68 -24.34
C SER A 132 -11.49 16.86 -24.84
N MET A 133 -11.82 15.73 -24.19
CA MET A 133 -12.91 14.82 -24.59
C MET A 133 -14.17 15.00 -23.76
N ILE A 134 -14.03 15.33 -22.47
CA ILE A 134 -15.16 15.46 -21.55
C ILE A 134 -14.91 16.59 -20.55
N SER A 135 -15.93 17.43 -20.29
CA SER A 135 -15.83 18.44 -19.26
C SER A 135 -16.02 17.86 -17.86
N GLU A 136 -15.40 18.44 -16.84
CA GLU A 136 -15.56 18.00 -15.45
C GLU A 136 -17.05 17.97 -15.01
N THR A 137 -17.88 18.89 -15.51
CA THR A 137 -19.32 18.95 -15.19
C THR A 137 -20.13 17.82 -15.82
N ALA A 138 -19.57 17.09 -16.79
CA ALA A 138 -20.22 15.93 -17.44
C ALA A 138 -19.72 14.60 -16.85
N LEU A 139 -18.80 14.63 -15.89
CA LEU A 139 -18.32 13.42 -15.21
C LEU A 139 -19.43 12.80 -14.32
N PRO A 140 -19.37 11.49 -14.06
CA PRO A 140 -20.39 10.81 -13.29
C PRO A 140 -20.35 11.26 -11.82
N ALA A 141 -21.51 11.39 -11.19
CA ALA A 141 -21.59 11.69 -9.76
C ALA A 141 -21.18 10.49 -8.89
N SER A 142 -21.35 9.27 -9.42
CA SER A 142 -20.99 8.01 -8.75
C SER A 142 -20.21 7.09 -9.67
N LEU A 143 -19.30 6.33 -9.09
CA LEU A 143 -18.59 5.22 -9.76
C LEU A 143 -19.58 4.25 -10.45
N MET A 144 -20.71 3.99 -9.79
CA MET A 144 -21.74 3.07 -10.27
C MET A 144 -22.39 3.53 -11.60
N ASP A 145 -22.37 4.83 -11.89
CA ASP A 145 -22.92 5.38 -13.14
C ASP A 145 -22.14 4.95 -14.38
N LEU A 146 -20.85 4.58 -14.24
CA LEU A 146 -20.01 4.11 -15.35
C LEU A 146 -20.54 2.81 -16.00
N ALA A 147 -21.39 2.07 -15.29
CA ALA A 147 -22.08 0.89 -15.83
C ALA A 147 -23.25 1.25 -16.77
N ARG A 148 -23.67 2.52 -16.86
CA ARG A 148 -24.78 2.95 -17.71
C ARG A 148 -24.35 3.02 -19.19
N PRO A 149 -25.27 2.73 -20.15
CA PRO A 149 -24.95 2.74 -21.59
C PRO A 149 -24.36 4.05 -22.12
N ASP A 150 -24.61 5.18 -21.45
CA ASP A 150 -24.08 6.49 -21.83
C ASP A 150 -22.53 6.54 -21.81
N TRP A 151 -21.90 5.58 -21.11
CA TRP A 151 -20.45 5.46 -20.98
C TRP A 151 -19.82 4.46 -21.95
N ALA A 152 -20.60 3.88 -22.87
CA ALA A 152 -20.09 2.90 -23.82
C ALA A 152 -18.94 3.46 -24.67
N GLY A 153 -17.79 2.76 -24.63
CA GLY A 153 -16.56 3.12 -25.35
C GLY A 153 -15.77 4.29 -24.76
N LYS A 154 -16.20 4.85 -23.62
CA LYS A 154 -15.56 6.04 -23.00
C LYS A 154 -14.68 5.71 -21.80
N VAL A 155 -14.77 4.51 -21.23
CA VAL A 155 -14.15 4.12 -19.96
C VAL A 155 -12.95 3.21 -20.22
N GLY A 156 -11.86 3.43 -19.50
CA GLY A 156 -10.73 2.50 -19.37
C GLY A 156 -10.70 1.87 -17.98
N ILE A 157 -10.46 0.58 -17.88
CA ILE A 157 -10.25 -0.16 -16.63
C ILE A 157 -9.19 -1.23 -16.80
N ALA A 158 -8.53 -1.61 -15.70
CA ALA A 158 -7.56 -2.70 -15.64
C ALA A 158 -8.01 -3.76 -14.61
N PRO A 159 -8.98 -4.65 -14.95
CA PRO A 159 -9.55 -5.59 -13.99
C PRO A 159 -8.58 -6.65 -13.46
N SER A 160 -7.49 -6.93 -14.19
CA SER A 160 -6.42 -7.85 -13.79
C SER A 160 -5.36 -7.22 -12.87
N ASP A 161 -5.36 -5.89 -12.76
CA ASP A 161 -4.50 -5.19 -11.84
C ASP A 161 -4.97 -5.42 -10.39
N ALA A 162 -4.01 -5.65 -9.49
CA ALA A 162 -4.27 -5.89 -8.07
C ALA A 162 -4.99 -4.71 -7.40
N ASP A 163 -4.81 -3.49 -7.91
CA ASP A 163 -5.44 -2.28 -7.37
C ASP A 163 -6.96 -2.18 -7.67
N PHE A 164 -7.46 -2.92 -8.67
CA PHE A 164 -8.89 -2.96 -8.97
C PHE A 164 -9.69 -3.84 -7.99
N LEU A 165 -9.06 -4.87 -7.41
CA LEU A 165 -9.73 -5.81 -6.51
C LEU A 165 -10.31 -5.17 -5.24
N PRO A 166 -9.58 -4.31 -4.50
CA PRO A 166 -10.12 -3.63 -3.32
C PRO A 166 -11.31 -2.73 -3.62
N LEU A 167 -11.35 -2.11 -4.81
CA LEU A 167 -12.51 -1.32 -5.24
C LEU A 167 -13.74 -2.21 -5.44
N VAL A 168 -13.60 -3.37 -6.09
CA VAL A 168 -14.69 -4.35 -6.26
C VAL A 168 -15.15 -4.86 -4.89
N SER A 169 -14.23 -5.18 -3.98
CA SER A 169 -14.55 -5.57 -2.61
C SER A 169 -15.35 -4.49 -1.88
N ALA A 170 -14.96 -3.22 -2.02
CA ALA A 170 -15.70 -2.11 -1.43
C ALA A 170 -17.12 -1.98 -2.00
N VAL A 171 -17.30 -2.17 -3.31
CA VAL A 171 -18.64 -2.22 -3.93
C VAL A 171 -19.46 -3.38 -3.39
N ILE A 172 -18.88 -4.58 -3.25
CA ILE A 172 -19.54 -5.74 -2.63
C ILE A 172 -20.00 -5.43 -1.20
N ARG A 173 -19.12 -4.85 -0.39
CA ARG A 173 -19.39 -4.56 1.03
C ARG A 173 -20.47 -3.49 1.23
N THR A 174 -20.54 -2.52 0.33
CA THR A 174 -21.48 -1.38 0.45
C THR A 174 -22.77 -1.56 -0.31
N GLN A 175 -22.76 -2.24 -1.46
CA GLN A 175 -23.91 -2.40 -2.35
C GLN A 175 -24.43 -3.85 -2.43
N GLY A 176 -23.65 -4.82 -1.98
CA GLY A 176 -23.92 -6.25 -2.08
C GLY A 176 -23.49 -6.89 -3.40
N LYS A 177 -23.27 -8.21 -3.39
CA LYS A 177 -22.80 -8.98 -4.55
C LYS A 177 -23.67 -8.82 -5.81
N PRO A 178 -25.03 -8.81 -5.73
CA PRO A 178 -25.83 -8.65 -6.94
C PRO A 178 -25.64 -7.30 -7.63
N ALA A 179 -25.54 -6.20 -6.86
CA ALA A 179 -25.29 -4.88 -7.41
C ALA A 179 -23.87 -4.75 -7.97
N ALA A 180 -22.86 -5.32 -7.28
CA ALA A 180 -21.49 -5.37 -7.76
C ALA A 180 -21.40 -6.12 -9.09
N LEU A 181 -22.03 -7.30 -9.22
CA LEU A 181 -22.04 -8.06 -10.48
C LEU A 181 -22.74 -7.28 -11.61
N ALA A 182 -23.87 -6.61 -11.32
CA ALA A 182 -24.55 -5.78 -12.31
C ALA A 182 -23.66 -4.62 -12.80
N TRP A 183 -22.94 -3.97 -11.87
CA TRP A 183 -21.97 -2.92 -12.18
C TRP A 183 -20.81 -3.46 -13.04
N LEU A 184 -20.20 -4.59 -12.68
CA LEU A 184 -19.12 -5.22 -13.45
C LEU A 184 -19.58 -5.61 -14.87
N ASN A 185 -20.79 -6.14 -15.02
CA ASN A 185 -21.36 -6.45 -16.34
C ASN A 185 -21.57 -5.18 -17.19
N GLY A 186 -21.99 -4.07 -16.56
CA GLY A 186 -22.10 -2.79 -17.23
C GLY A 186 -20.74 -2.23 -17.64
N LEU A 187 -19.73 -2.32 -16.77
CA LEU A 187 -18.36 -1.95 -17.12
C LEU A 187 -17.82 -2.77 -18.26
N LYS A 188 -18.03 -4.10 -18.26
CA LYS A 188 -17.61 -4.98 -19.37
C LYS A 188 -18.22 -4.54 -20.71
N ALA A 189 -19.45 -4.10 -20.69
CA ALA A 189 -20.12 -3.62 -21.92
C ALA A 189 -19.60 -2.25 -22.38
N ASN A 190 -19.16 -1.41 -21.46
CA ASN A 190 -18.81 -0.01 -21.71
C ASN A 190 -17.31 0.26 -21.85
N ALA A 191 -16.47 -0.52 -21.16
CA ALA A 191 -15.06 -0.18 -21.00
C ALA A 191 -14.15 -0.85 -22.05
N LYS A 192 -13.03 -0.21 -22.32
CA LYS A 192 -11.84 -0.84 -22.88
C LYS A 192 -11.01 -1.40 -21.75
N ILE A 193 -10.57 -2.64 -21.91
CA ILE A 193 -9.77 -3.35 -20.91
C ILE A 193 -8.28 -3.13 -21.22
N TYR A 194 -7.52 -2.80 -20.19
CA TYR A 194 -6.08 -2.62 -20.21
C TYR A 194 -5.41 -3.62 -19.24
N GLU A 195 -4.11 -3.79 -19.37
CA GLU A 195 -3.31 -4.72 -18.58
C GLU A 195 -3.13 -4.22 -17.13
N ASP A 196 -2.85 -2.90 -16.99
CA ASP A 196 -2.52 -2.22 -15.74
C ASP A 196 -3.02 -0.77 -15.73
N ASP A 197 -3.00 -0.13 -14.58
CA ASP A 197 -3.41 1.26 -14.39
C ASP A 197 -2.47 2.27 -15.09
N GLU A 198 -1.17 1.96 -15.26
CA GLU A 198 -0.26 2.76 -16.10
C GLU A 198 -0.78 2.86 -17.55
N SER A 199 -1.22 1.75 -18.09
CA SER A 199 -1.80 1.68 -19.44
C SER A 199 -3.09 2.46 -19.54
N VAL A 200 -3.92 2.45 -18.48
CA VAL A 200 -5.17 3.23 -18.41
C VAL A 200 -4.88 4.73 -18.42
N VAL A 201 -4.01 5.24 -17.53
CA VAL A 201 -3.70 6.68 -17.49
C VAL A 201 -3.04 7.15 -18.79
N ALA A 202 -2.17 6.32 -19.39
CA ALA A 202 -1.58 6.63 -20.67
C ALA A 202 -2.63 6.69 -21.80
N ALA A 203 -3.65 5.81 -21.77
CA ALA A 203 -4.73 5.82 -22.75
C ALA A 203 -5.66 7.04 -22.61
N VAL A 204 -5.97 7.45 -21.37
CA VAL A 204 -6.71 8.69 -21.09
C VAL A 204 -5.93 9.90 -21.60
N ALA A 205 -4.64 9.99 -21.25
CA ALA A 205 -3.79 11.11 -21.68
C ALA A 205 -3.69 11.24 -23.21
N ARG A 206 -3.69 10.12 -23.95
CA ARG A 206 -3.71 10.13 -25.44
C ARG A 206 -5.08 10.38 -26.05
N GLY A 207 -6.17 10.32 -25.26
CA GLY A 207 -7.54 10.43 -25.74
C GLY A 207 -8.08 9.14 -26.39
N ASP A 208 -7.53 7.97 -26.05
CA ASP A 208 -8.05 6.66 -26.48
C ASP A 208 -9.38 6.32 -25.77
N VAL A 209 -9.57 6.82 -24.55
CA VAL A 209 -10.80 6.80 -23.74
C VAL A 209 -10.96 8.15 -23.05
N ALA A 210 -12.21 8.50 -22.71
CA ALA A 210 -12.51 9.78 -22.06
C ALA A 210 -12.20 9.78 -20.56
N VAL A 211 -12.36 8.63 -19.88
CA VAL A 211 -12.09 8.46 -18.45
C VAL A 211 -11.44 7.12 -18.17
N GLY A 212 -10.65 7.06 -17.10
CA GLY A 212 -10.06 5.84 -16.55
C GLY A 212 -10.35 5.70 -15.06
N VAL A 213 -10.68 4.50 -14.60
CA VAL A 213 -10.77 4.18 -13.16
C VAL A 213 -9.40 3.70 -12.72
N VAL A 214 -8.73 4.47 -11.86
CA VAL A 214 -7.33 4.23 -11.47
C VAL A 214 -7.09 4.69 -10.02
N ASN A 215 -5.92 4.37 -9.47
CA ASN A 215 -5.42 5.03 -8.28
C ASN A 215 -4.70 6.35 -8.62
N ASN A 216 -4.80 7.32 -7.74
CA ASN A 216 -4.34 8.71 -7.96
C ASN A 216 -2.85 8.81 -8.31
N TYR A 217 -2.01 7.94 -7.78
CA TYR A 217 -0.55 8.02 -7.94
C TYR A 217 -0.08 7.69 -9.36
N TYR A 218 -0.80 6.86 -10.11
CA TYR A 218 -0.45 6.55 -11.51
C TYR A 218 -0.48 7.80 -12.39
N TRP A 219 -1.53 8.61 -12.26
CA TRP A 219 -1.61 9.87 -12.95
C TRP A 219 -0.49 10.83 -12.53
N ALA A 220 -0.19 10.91 -11.24
CA ALA A 220 0.84 11.80 -10.71
C ALA A 220 2.24 11.40 -11.21
N ARG A 221 2.53 10.09 -11.35
CA ARG A 221 3.75 9.57 -11.98
C ARG A 221 3.83 9.97 -13.45
N LEU A 222 2.77 9.74 -14.22
CA LEU A 222 2.74 10.10 -15.64
C LEU A 222 2.94 11.61 -15.82
N GLU A 223 2.32 12.44 -14.97
CA GLU A 223 2.50 13.90 -14.99
C GLU A 223 3.93 14.31 -14.61
N ALA A 224 4.56 13.62 -13.66
CA ALA A 224 5.95 13.86 -13.29
C ALA A 224 6.91 13.53 -14.44
N ASP A 225 6.68 12.43 -15.13
CA ASP A 225 7.54 11.94 -16.23
C ASP A 225 7.41 12.79 -17.49
N LEU A 226 6.20 13.12 -17.88
CA LEU A 226 5.93 13.88 -19.11
C LEU A 226 6.04 15.40 -18.91
N GLY A 227 5.77 15.86 -17.70
CA GLY A 227 5.64 17.28 -17.33
C GLY A 227 4.21 17.83 -17.56
N PRO A 228 3.79 18.80 -16.72
CA PRO A 228 2.38 19.21 -16.56
C PRO A 228 1.73 19.84 -17.80
N ARG A 229 2.50 20.25 -18.81
CA ARG A 229 2.00 20.82 -20.06
C ARG A 229 1.83 19.81 -21.18
N LYS A 230 2.12 18.54 -20.93
CA LYS A 230 2.10 17.47 -21.93
C LYS A 230 1.01 16.45 -21.67
N ILE A 231 0.22 16.67 -20.64
CA ILE A 231 -0.86 15.79 -20.25
C ILE A 231 -2.17 16.57 -20.37
N ASP A 232 -3.10 16.07 -21.17
CA ASP A 232 -4.43 16.65 -21.36
C ASP A 232 -5.48 15.97 -20.44
N SER A 233 -4.99 15.27 -19.42
CA SER A 233 -5.84 14.64 -18.44
C SER A 233 -5.68 15.25 -17.04
N ALA A 234 -6.70 15.03 -16.20
CA ALA A 234 -6.75 15.53 -14.83
C ALA A 234 -7.51 14.53 -13.95
N LEU A 235 -7.24 14.58 -12.64
CA LEU A 235 -7.94 13.74 -11.67
C LEU A 235 -9.28 14.36 -11.26
N TYR A 236 -10.32 13.53 -11.24
CA TYR A 236 -11.59 13.80 -10.61
C TYR A 236 -11.71 12.98 -9.33
N HIS A 237 -11.77 13.67 -8.20
CA HIS A 237 -12.00 13.08 -6.89
C HIS A 237 -13.52 12.98 -6.65
N PHE A 238 -14.01 11.77 -6.42
CA PHE A 238 -15.41 11.55 -6.09
C PHE A 238 -15.79 12.26 -4.78
N LYS A 239 -17.02 12.74 -4.71
CA LYS A 239 -17.50 13.57 -3.59
C LYS A 239 -18.59 12.83 -2.80
N HIS A 240 -18.94 13.38 -1.63
CA HIS A 240 -20.07 12.94 -0.81
C HIS A 240 -19.98 11.47 -0.34
N GLY A 241 -18.78 10.95 -0.17
CA GLY A 241 -18.57 9.57 0.29
C GLY A 241 -18.91 8.52 -0.76
N ASP A 242 -18.86 8.87 -2.06
CA ASP A 242 -19.06 7.89 -3.13
C ASP A 242 -17.97 6.82 -3.08
N ILE A 243 -18.35 5.59 -3.44
CA ILE A 243 -17.45 4.44 -3.41
C ILE A 243 -16.28 4.58 -4.36
N GLY A 244 -16.41 5.40 -5.40
CA GLY A 244 -15.34 5.71 -6.34
C GLY A 244 -14.17 6.50 -5.73
N GLY A 245 -14.36 7.14 -4.57
CA GLY A 245 -13.30 7.77 -3.79
C GLY A 245 -12.74 6.86 -2.69
N LEU A 246 -12.71 5.55 -2.90
CA LEU A 246 -12.17 4.60 -1.92
C LEU A 246 -10.73 4.95 -1.57
N ILE A 247 -10.45 5.02 -0.25
CA ILE A 247 -9.09 5.04 0.26
C ILE A 247 -8.68 3.62 0.63
N ASN A 248 -7.64 3.11 -0.02
CA ASN A 248 -6.93 1.91 0.39
C ASN A 248 -5.54 2.28 0.92
N VAL A 249 -4.84 1.34 1.53
CA VAL A 249 -3.54 1.60 2.16
C VAL A 249 -2.51 0.58 1.77
N SER A 250 -1.30 1.07 1.59
CA SER A 250 -0.11 0.26 1.69
C SER A 250 0.17 0.00 3.15
N GLY A 251 0.35 -1.24 3.54
CA GLY A 251 0.47 -1.59 4.94
C GLY A 251 1.56 -2.62 5.22
N ALA A 252 1.99 -2.67 6.47
CA ALA A 252 3.05 -3.56 6.91
C ALA A 252 2.69 -4.31 8.19
N ALA A 253 3.25 -5.51 8.33
CA ALA A 253 3.07 -6.39 9.48
C ALA A 253 4.36 -7.12 9.83
N VAL A 254 4.45 -7.55 11.08
CA VAL A 254 5.45 -8.51 11.56
C VAL A 254 4.86 -9.90 11.54
N LEU A 255 5.58 -10.89 10.98
CA LEU A 255 5.13 -12.27 11.00
C LEU A 255 5.33 -12.91 12.39
N LYS A 256 4.37 -13.72 12.85
CA LYS A 256 4.50 -14.48 14.11
C LYS A 256 5.69 -15.44 14.10
N SER A 257 6.07 -15.96 12.93
CA SER A 257 7.22 -16.85 12.73
C SER A 257 8.56 -16.15 12.96
N SER A 258 8.62 -14.81 12.87
CA SER A 258 9.86 -14.04 13.00
C SER A 258 10.57 -14.32 14.33
N LYS A 259 11.85 -14.59 14.23
CA LYS A 259 12.75 -14.72 15.40
C LYS A 259 13.41 -13.40 15.76
N ASN A 260 13.18 -12.36 14.95
CA ASN A 260 13.72 -11.01 15.08
C ASN A 260 12.67 -9.99 15.51
N GLN A 261 11.63 -10.39 16.28
CA GLN A 261 10.46 -9.59 16.64
C GLN A 261 10.80 -8.15 17.03
N ALA A 262 11.75 -7.96 17.95
CA ALA A 262 12.11 -6.62 18.41
C ALA A 262 12.70 -5.72 17.32
N ALA A 263 13.46 -6.28 16.38
CA ALA A 263 14.00 -5.53 15.24
C ALA A 263 12.94 -5.25 14.19
N ALA A 264 12.03 -6.20 13.95
CA ALA A 264 10.90 -6.05 13.05
C ALA A 264 9.93 -4.95 13.54
N GLN A 265 9.61 -4.92 14.84
CA GLN A 265 8.81 -3.84 15.44
C GLN A 265 9.50 -2.47 15.30
N LYS A 266 10.84 -2.41 15.42
CA LYS A 266 11.59 -1.16 15.14
C LYS A 266 11.45 -0.71 13.69
N PHE A 267 11.38 -1.66 12.75
CA PHE A 267 11.18 -1.31 11.34
C PHE A 267 9.76 -0.76 11.11
N LEU A 268 8.72 -1.38 11.69
CA LEU A 268 7.36 -0.82 11.63
C LEU A 268 7.30 0.59 12.23
N ALA A 269 7.90 0.79 13.41
CA ALA A 269 7.95 2.11 14.04
C ALA A 269 8.68 3.14 13.18
N PHE A 270 9.73 2.72 12.46
CA PHE A 270 10.44 3.58 11.50
C PHE A 270 9.55 3.96 10.33
N LEU A 271 8.81 3.02 9.71
CA LEU A 271 7.93 3.29 8.56
C LEU A 271 6.91 4.40 8.84
N VAL A 272 6.39 4.47 10.06
CA VAL A 272 5.40 5.49 10.46
C VAL A 272 6.02 6.64 11.28
N SER A 273 7.35 6.70 11.36
CA SER A 273 8.04 7.84 11.98
C SER A 273 7.86 9.09 11.14
N HIS A 274 7.85 10.26 11.81
CA HIS A 274 7.77 11.54 11.10
C HIS A 274 8.85 11.69 10.01
N GLN A 275 10.09 11.21 10.27
CA GLN A 275 11.20 11.29 9.31
C GLN A 275 10.92 10.45 8.04
N ALA A 276 10.50 9.20 8.20
CA ALA A 276 10.20 8.34 7.05
C ALA A 276 8.99 8.87 6.26
N GLN A 277 7.94 9.30 6.97
CA GLN A 277 6.72 9.81 6.36
C GLN A 277 6.94 11.14 5.62
N VAL A 278 7.79 12.04 6.13
CA VAL A 278 8.20 13.26 5.40
C VAL A 278 8.96 12.89 4.13
N ALA A 279 9.91 11.93 4.23
CA ALA A 279 10.65 11.48 3.05
C ALA A 279 9.73 10.87 1.97
N LEU A 280 8.69 10.16 2.38
CA LEU A 280 7.65 9.65 1.47
C LEU A 280 6.82 10.78 0.85
N GLY A 281 6.33 11.73 1.66
CA GLY A 281 5.54 12.86 1.19
C GLY A 281 6.30 13.83 0.28
N GLU A 282 7.61 13.93 0.42
CA GLU A 282 8.46 14.76 -0.44
C GLU A 282 9.01 14.00 -1.66
N SER A 283 8.81 12.66 -1.71
CA SER A 283 9.32 11.80 -2.78
C SER A 283 8.69 12.16 -4.14
N GLU A 284 9.51 12.14 -5.19
CA GLU A 284 9.08 12.14 -6.60
C GLU A 284 9.11 10.71 -7.19
N ILE A 285 9.22 9.68 -6.32
CA ILE A 285 9.26 8.26 -6.72
C ILE A 285 7.86 7.67 -6.64
N ASP A 286 7.13 8.06 -5.59
CA ASP A 286 5.80 7.57 -5.28
C ASP A 286 4.92 8.75 -4.84
N PHE A 287 3.66 8.70 -5.23
CA PHE A 287 2.69 9.76 -5.00
C PHE A 287 1.50 9.25 -4.18
N GLU A 288 1.78 8.35 -3.23
CA GLU A 288 0.82 7.98 -2.18
C GLU A 288 0.79 9.02 -1.04
N TYR A 289 -0.24 9.00 -0.25
CA TYR A 289 -0.43 9.92 0.88
C TYR A 289 0.24 9.37 2.14
N PRO A 290 1.18 10.11 2.78
CA PRO A 290 1.67 9.77 4.11
C PRO A 290 0.54 9.73 5.13
N LEU A 291 0.53 8.72 6.02
CA LEU A 291 -0.52 8.55 7.03
C LEU A 291 -0.18 9.15 8.39
N ALA A 292 1.09 9.49 8.66
CA ALA A 292 1.46 10.10 9.93
C ALA A 292 0.85 11.51 10.07
N PRO A 293 0.21 11.82 11.20
CA PRO A 293 -0.43 13.11 11.42
C PRO A 293 0.55 14.28 11.25
N GLY A 294 0.10 15.32 10.54
CA GLY A 294 0.88 16.54 10.32
C GLY A 294 1.92 16.46 9.21
N VAL A 295 2.05 15.34 8.52
CA VAL A 295 2.88 15.24 7.32
C VAL A 295 2.06 15.62 6.09
N ALA A 296 2.60 16.53 5.28
CA ALA A 296 1.98 16.94 4.02
C ALA A 296 2.24 15.88 2.93
N PRO A 297 1.27 15.63 2.03
CA PRO A 297 1.49 14.82 0.83
C PRO A 297 2.38 15.57 -0.18
N ASN A 298 2.81 14.87 -1.22
CA ASN A 298 3.48 15.51 -2.34
C ASN A 298 2.63 16.66 -2.91
N LYS A 299 3.29 17.74 -3.32
CA LYS A 299 2.65 18.96 -3.87
C LYS A 299 1.78 18.74 -5.12
N ARG A 300 1.95 17.62 -5.81
CA ARG A 300 1.13 17.20 -6.97
C ARG A 300 -0.23 16.64 -6.58
N LEU A 301 -0.36 16.22 -5.33
CA LEU A 301 -1.58 15.64 -4.81
C LEU A 301 -2.49 16.70 -4.17
N ALA A 302 -3.79 16.49 -4.25
CA ALA A 302 -4.75 17.23 -3.43
C ALA A 302 -4.43 17.04 -1.94
N PRO A 303 -4.73 18.02 -1.06
CA PRO A 303 -4.59 17.80 0.37
C PRO A 303 -5.42 16.59 0.84
N PHE A 304 -4.82 15.68 1.61
CA PHE A 304 -5.53 14.47 2.09
C PHE A 304 -6.83 14.80 2.86
N SER A 305 -6.86 15.93 3.56
CA SER A 305 -8.05 16.44 4.25
C SER A 305 -9.18 16.93 3.34
N ALA A 306 -8.91 17.14 2.05
CA ALA A 306 -9.92 17.54 1.07
C ALA A 306 -10.66 16.35 0.44
N LEU A 307 -10.12 15.14 0.58
CA LEU A 307 -10.71 13.91 0.06
C LEU A 307 -11.99 13.58 0.85
N GLN A 308 -12.97 13.01 0.15
CA GLN A 308 -14.26 12.66 0.71
C GLN A 308 -14.54 11.15 0.53
N PRO A 309 -13.73 10.27 1.14
CA PRO A 309 -13.86 8.84 0.95
C PRO A 309 -15.17 8.31 1.53
N PRO A 310 -15.61 7.13 1.05
CA PRO A 310 -16.74 6.41 1.65
C PRO A 310 -16.44 6.05 3.11
N ALA A 311 -17.50 5.90 3.90
CA ALA A 311 -17.41 5.54 5.32
C ALA A 311 -17.16 4.03 5.51
N ILE A 312 -16.08 3.52 4.91
CA ILE A 312 -15.62 2.13 5.08
C ILE A 312 -14.21 2.14 5.66
N SER A 313 -13.95 1.31 6.67
CA SER A 313 -12.59 1.08 7.17
C SER A 313 -11.87 0.09 6.26
N VAL A 314 -10.58 0.28 6.04
CA VAL A 314 -9.75 -0.64 5.24
C VAL A 314 -9.81 -2.08 5.77
N SER A 315 -9.85 -2.27 7.09
CA SER A 315 -9.99 -3.59 7.72
C SER A 315 -11.32 -4.31 7.41
N LYS A 316 -12.29 -3.64 6.76
CA LYS A 316 -13.58 -4.22 6.36
C LYS A 316 -13.67 -4.53 4.88
N LEU A 317 -12.62 -4.30 4.10
CA LEU A 317 -12.61 -4.63 2.68
C LEU A 317 -12.69 -6.14 2.47
N GLY A 318 -12.02 -6.95 3.31
CA GLY A 318 -11.91 -8.39 3.18
C GLY A 318 -10.66 -8.80 2.40
N ASP A 319 -10.56 -10.07 2.08
CA ASP A 319 -9.39 -10.72 1.47
C ASP A 319 -9.45 -10.79 -0.07
N ASP A 320 -10.33 -10.03 -0.70
CA ASP A 320 -10.58 -9.95 -2.15
C ASP A 320 -11.02 -11.24 -2.87
N GLN A 321 -11.17 -12.37 -2.17
CA GLN A 321 -11.61 -13.63 -2.81
C GLN A 321 -12.98 -13.49 -3.50
N ASP A 322 -13.93 -12.82 -2.85
CA ASP A 322 -15.24 -12.53 -3.41
C ASP A 322 -15.16 -11.60 -4.64
N ALA A 323 -14.24 -10.62 -4.62
CA ALA A 323 -14.01 -9.72 -5.74
C ALA A 323 -13.46 -10.47 -6.97
N GLY A 324 -12.42 -11.28 -6.77
CA GLY A 324 -11.86 -12.12 -7.82
C GLY A 324 -12.89 -13.08 -8.43
N ALA A 325 -13.71 -13.73 -7.59
CA ALA A 325 -14.78 -14.62 -8.07
C ALA A 325 -15.84 -13.87 -8.90
N LEU A 326 -16.20 -12.63 -8.52
CA LEU A 326 -17.15 -11.82 -9.29
C LEU A 326 -16.57 -11.31 -10.60
N LEU A 327 -15.28 -10.95 -10.64
CA LEU A 327 -14.59 -10.57 -11.88
C LEU A 327 -14.56 -11.73 -12.87
N GLN A 328 -14.24 -12.96 -12.41
CA GLN A 328 -14.32 -14.17 -13.23
C GLN A 328 -15.74 -14.43 -13.71
N GLN A 329 -16.75 -14.32 -12.83
CA GLN A 329 -18.16 -14.50 -13.19
C GLN A 329 -18.62 -13.49 -14.23
N ALA A 330 -18.17 -12.23 -14.16
CA ALA A 330 -18.42 -11.20 -15.15
C ALA A 330 -17.61 -11.45 -16.44
N GLY A 331 -16.58 -12.29 -16.41
CA GLY A 331 -15.65 -12.55 -17.51
C GLY A 331 -14.79 -11.32 -17.83
N LEU A 332 -14.32 -10.63 -16.80
CA LEU A 332 -13.38 -9.51 -16.89
C LEU A 332 -11.93 -9.97 -16.66
N ILE A 333 -11.75 -11.11 -16.00
CA ILE A 333 -10.48 -11.83 -15.86
C ILE A 333 -10.70 -13.30 -16.13
#